data_84ba50949cd1ca87f1654864504cebaf
#
_entry.id   84ba50949cd1ca87f1654864504cebaf
#
_cell.length_a   1.000
_cell.length_b   1.000
_cell.length_c   1.000
_cell.angle_alpha   90.00
_cell.angle_beta   90.00
_cell.angle_gamma   90.00
#
_symmetry.space_group_name_H-M   'P 1'
#
loop_
_entity.id
_entity.type
_entity.pdbx_description
1 polymer ?
#
loop_
_entity_poly.entity_id
_entity_poly.type
_entity_poly.pdbx_seq_one_letter_code
_entity_poly.pdbx_strand_id
1 'polypeptide(L)'
;MSDTTKMELFTARVCPYAHRTRLVLLEKGLDFELIEVDLQNKPERFLQVSAYGKVPALVHDGVEIYESAIINEYLDEVFPEPSLMPRDPRLRAQARIWIDYCDGHFLSDHYAALKNQDQAKNAAWKDKIDAHLRRIDQGMRDLSPDGPYWLGPSASLLDFAYYPFFERLPAWAHYRDLGLPDDCTRIRGWLTVMAERPSVRAIANPPDYYIERYARYAAAPAAAE
;
A
#
# COMPACT_ATOMS: atom_id res chain seq x y z
N MET A 1 2.75 -30.22 21.75
CA MET A 1 2.47 -28.83 22.14
C MET A 1 2.73 -28.01 20.90
N SER A 2 1.71 -27.51 20.24
CA SER A 2 1.92 -26.62 19.09
C SER A 2 2.48 -25.32 19.66
N ASP A 3 3.76 -25.09 19.39
CA ASP A 3 4.38 -23.78 19.61
C ASP A 3 3.66 -22.83 18.67
N THR A 4 2.67 -22.11 19.19
CA THR A 4 1.96 -21.09 18.41
C THR A 4 2.92 -19.92 18.28
N THR A 5 3.58 -19.86 17.14
CA THR A 5 4.40 -18.74 16.71
C THR A 5 3.68 -17.43 17.01
N LYS A 6 4.21 -16.63 17.94
CA LYS A 6 3.55 -15.39 18.36
C LYS A 6 3.88 -14.27 17.38
N MET A 7 2.88 -13.83 16.65
CA MET A 7 3.01 -12.75 15.70
C MET A 7 2.12 -11.56 16.10
N GLU A 8 2.71 -10.36 16.21
CA GLU A 8 2.01 -9.13 16.57
C GLU A 8 2.24 -8.07 15.49
N LEU A 9 1.17 -7.51 14.94
CA LEU A 9 1.23 -6.45 13.95
C LEU A 9 0.76 -5.12 14.54
N PHE A 10 1.67 -4.18 14.72
CA PHE A 10 1.36 -2.79 15.03
C PHE A 10 0.93 -2.08 13.75
N THR A 11 -0.28 -1.55 13.74
CA THR A 11 -0.95 -1.04 12.55
C THR A 11 -1.70 0.26 12.84
N ALA A 12 -2.10 0.98 11.79
CA ALA A 12 -3.14 1.99 11.84
C ALA A 12 -4.07 1.79 10.64
N ARG A 13 -5.37 1.68 10.89
CA ARG A 13 -6.38 1.36 9.86
C ARG A 13 -6.31 2.30 8.65
N VAL A 14 -6.03 3.59 8.88
CA VAL A 14 -5.90 4.59 7.82
C VAL A 14 -4.61 4.46 7.00
N CYS A 15 -3.56 3.85 7.57
CA CYS A 15 -2.24 3.81 6.95
C CYS A 15 -2.20 2.83 5.76
N PRO A 16 -1.87 3.28 4.54
CA PRO A 16 -1.78 2.39 3.38
C PRO A 16 -0.61 1.41 3.47
N TYR A 17 0.50 1.79 4.07
CA TYR A 17 1.65 0.91 4.28
C TYR A 17 1.31 -0.25 5.24
N ALA A 18 0.61 0.05 6.34
CA ALA A 18 0.13 -0.99 7.25
C ALA A 18 -0.96 -1.87 6.59
N HIS A 19 -1.74 -1.30 5.68
CA HIS A 19 -2.73 -2.04 4.90
C HIS A 19 -2.06 -3.09 4.00
N ARG A 20 -0.91 -2.80 3.38
CA ARG A 20 -0.11 -3.77 2.59
C ARG A 20 0.18 -5.04 3.40
N THR A 21 0.70 -4.87 4.61
CA THR A 21 1.09 -5.99 5.47
C THR A 21 -0.13 -6.78 5.97
N ARG A 22 -1.23 -6.10 6.30
CA ARG A 22 -2.49 -6.79 6.65
C ARG A 22 -2.99 -7.67 5.50
N LEU A 23 -2.92 -7.18 4.25
CA LEU A 23 -3.31 -7.96 3.08
C LEU A 23 -2.42 -9.21 2.91
N VAL A 24 -1.11 -9.06 3.06
CA VAL A 24 -0.16 -10.19 2.95
C VAL A 24 -0.41 -11.25 4.02
N LEU A 25 -0.61 -10.84 5.27
CA LEU A 25 -0.94 -11.77 6.37
C LEU A 25 -2.24 -12.54 6.10
N LEU A 26 -3.27 -11.86 5.60
CA LEU A 26 -4.55 -12.49 5.25
C LEU A 26 -4.42 -13.41 4.03
N GLU A 27 -3.66 -13.04 3.01
CA GLU A 27 -3.41 -13.90 1.84
C GLU A 27 -2.68 -15.19 2.20
N LYS A 28 -1.79 -15.11 3.16
CA LYS A 28 -1.05 -16.27 3.66
C LYS A 28 -1.82 -17.09 4.70
N GLY A 29 -2.99 -16.60 5.15
CA GLY A 29 -3.79 -17.27 6.17
C GLY A 29 -3.07 -17.39 7.52
N LEU A 30 -2.22 -16.42 7.84
CA LEU A 30 -1.43 -16.43 9.07
C LEU A 30 -2.24 -15.84 10.22
N ASP A 31 -2.12 -16.46 11.38
CA ASP A 31 -2.69 -15.94 12.63
C ASP A 31 -1.76 -14.87 13.22
N PHE A 32 -2.32 -13.72 13.59
CA PHE A 32 -1.59 -12.62 14.20
C PHE A 32 -2.48 -11.81 15.15
N GLU A 33 -1.85 -11.21 16.15
CA GLU A 33 -2.49 -10.20 17.01
C GLU A 33 -2.37 -8.84 16.32
N LEU A 34 -3.51 -8.19 16.08
CA LEU A 34 -3.55 -6.86 15.49
C LEU A 34 -3.57 -5.81 16.60
N ILE A 35 -2.56 -4.93 16.64
CA ILE A 35 -2.43 -3.86 17.63
C ILE A 35 -2.60 -2.52 16.91
N GLU A 36 -3.75 -1.88 17.10
CA GLU A 36 -4.02 -0.57 16.53
C GLU A 36 -3.25 0.51 17.29
N VAL A 37 -2.54 1.36 16.56
CA VAL A 37 -1.70 2.45 17.09
C VAL A 37 -2.36 3.79 16.83
N ASP A 38 -2.58 4.56 17.88
CA ASP A 38 -2.88 5.98 17.74
C ASP A 38 -1.62 6.73 17.29
N LEU A 39 -1.61 7.18 16.03
CA LEU A 39 -0.45 7.86 15.44
C LEU A 39 -0.18 9.26 16.04
N GLN A 40 -1.15 9.85 16.76
CA GLN A 40 -0.99 11.13 17.44
C GLN A 40 -0.50 10.96 18.88
N ASN A 41 -0.83 9.81 19.49
CA ASN A 41 -0.43 9.47 20.86
C ASN A 41 0.16 8.05 20.86
N LYS A 42 1.40 7.92 20.35
CA LYS A 42 2.05 6.62 20.15
C LYS A 42 2.41 5.97 21.48
N PRO A 43 1.96 4.72 21.74
CA PRO A 43 2.32 3.98 22.95
C PRO A 43 3.83 3.74 23.05
N GLU A 44 4.37 3.73 24.26
CA GLU A 44 5.80 3.48 24.51
C GLU A 44 6.27 2.14 23.94
N ARG A 45 5.46 1.08 24.14
CA ARG A 45 5.76 -0.25 23.56
C ARG A 45 5.93 -0.20 22.05
N PHE A 46 5.10 0.57 21.35
CA PHE A 46 5.21 0.73 19.89
C PHE A 46 6.52 1.44 19.51
N LEU A 47 6.93 2.48 20.27
CA LEU A 47 8.17 3.20 20.01
C LEU A 47 9.41 2.35 20.29
N GLN A 48 9.33 1.34 21.16
CA GLN A 48 10.38 0.34 21.35
C GLN A 48 10.49 -0.61 20.15
N VAL A 49 9.36 -1.01 19.56
CA VAL A 49 9.30 -1.96 18.42
C VAL A 49 9.64 -1.29 17.09
N SER A 50 9.24 -0.04 16.89
CA SER A 50 9.42 0.66 15.61
C SER A 50 10.48 1.75 15.75
N ALA A 51 11.69 1.50 15.25
CA ALA A 51 12.82 2.44 15.34
C ALA A 51 12.50 3.82 14.73
N TYR A 52 11.60 3.87 13.72
CA TYR A 52 11.18 5.13 13.08
C TYR A 52 9.84 5.65 13.61
N GLY A 53 9.22 4.96 14.58
CA GLY A 53 7.90 5.32 15.09
C GLY A 53 6.82 5.31 14.00
N LYS A 54 6.94 4.45 12.99
CA LYS A 54 6.02 4.31 11.85
C LYS A 54 5.37 2.94 11.84
N VAL A 55 4.11 2.89 11.41
CA VAL A 55 3.41 1.63 11.13
C VAL A 55 3.50 1.30 9.64
N PRO A 56 3.54 -0.01 9.28
CA PRO A 56 3.50 -1.18 10.14
C PRO A 56 4.82 -1.45 10.85
N ALA A 57 4.74 -2.14 11.99
CA ALA A 57 5.85 -2.86 12.60
C ALA A 57 5.34 -4.24 13.02
N LEU A 58 6.14 -5.27 12.77
CA LEU A 58 5.84 -6.67 13.05
C LEU A 58 6.77 -7.14 14.18
N VAL A 59 6.23 -7.85 15.15
CA VAL A 59 7.02 -8.67 16.09
C VAL A 59 6.71 -10.12 15.79
N HIS A 60 7.73 -10.90 15.47
CA HIS A 60 7.62 -12.32 15.20
C HIS A 60 8.62 -13.09 16.06
N ASP A 61 8.13 -13.87 17.03
CA ASP A 61 8.96 -14.61 18.00
C ASP A 61 10.01 -13.72 18.69
N GLY A 62 9.61 -12.49 19.04
CA GLY A 62 10.47 -11.53 19.72
C GLY A 62 11.43 -10.75 18.80
N VAL A 63 11.40 -10.99 17.49
CA VAL A 63 12.17 -10.23 16.49
C VAL A 63 11.31 -9.10 15.93
N GLU A 64 11.84 -7.87 15.99
CA GLU A 64 11.18 -6.66 15.51
C GLU A 64 11.54 -6.38 14.05
N ILE A 65 10.53 -6.22 13.20
CA ILE A 65 10.69 -5.97 11.76
C ILE A 65 9.82 -4.78 11.39
N TYR A 66 10.38 -3.82 10.69
CA TYR A 66 9.68 -2.62 10.23
C TYR A 66 9.97 -2.36 8.75
N GLU A 67 9.31 -1.37 8.13
CA GLU A 67 9.18 -1.13 6.69
C GLU A 67 8.30 -2.18 6.00
N SER A 68 7.16 -1.74 5.47
CA SER A 68 6.14 -2.66 4.93
C SER A 68 6.64 -3.58 3.82
N ALA A 69 7.53 -3.10 2.95
CA ALA A 69 8.10 -3.90 1.88
C ALA A 69 9.00 -5.00 2.44
N ILE A 70 9.80 -4.69 3.46
CA ILE A 70 10.69 -5.64 4.13
C ILE A 70 9.86 -6.67 4.92
N ILE A 71 8.87 -6.23 5.68
CA ILE A 71 7.97 -7.15 6.42
C ILE A 71 7.31 -8.13 5.45
N ASN A 72 6.81 -7.65 4.31
CA ASN A 72 6.10 -8.48 3.36
C ASN A 72 7.00 -9.51 2.69
N GLU A 73 8.24 -9.16 2.32
CA GLU A 73 9.22 -10.12 1.82
C GLU A 73 9.63 -11.13 2.90
N TYR A 74 9.87 -10.68 4.13
CA TYR A 74 10.16 -11.55 5.26
C TYR A 74 9.04 -12.59 5.47
N LEU A 75 7.79 -12.16 5.46
CA LEU A 75 6.64 -13.06 5.59
C LEU A 75 6.57 -14.08 4.44
N ASP A 76 6.95 -13.68 3.22
CA ASP A 76 6.97 -14.60 2.07
C ASP A 76 8.13 -15.61 2.14
N GLU A 77 9.26 -15.22 2.71
CA GLU A 77 10.42 -16.10 2.90
C GLU A 77 10.21 -17.11 4.04
N VAL A 78 9.65 -16.67 5.17
CA VAL A 78 9.41 -17.53 6.35
C VAL A 78 8.22 -18.47 6.13
N PHE A 79 7.20 -17.99 5.46
CA PHE A 79 5.99 -18.75 5.13
C PHE A 79 5.85 -18.87 3.60
N PRO A 80 6.56 -19.78 2.94
CA PRO A 80 6.69 -19.78 1.49
C PRO A 80 5.40 -20.17 0.73
N GLU A 81 4.38 -20.68 1.42
CA GLU A 81 3.11 -21.06 0.78
C GLU A 81 1.91 -20.30 1.39
N PRO A 82 1.06 -19.71 0.56
CA PRO A 82 1.24 -19.51 -0.88
C PRO A 82 2.36 -18.50 -1.17
N SER A 83 3.20 -18.77 -2.19
CA SER A 83 4.25 -17.84 -2.60
C SER A 83 3.65 -16.57 -3.21
N LEU A 84 4.06 -15.41 -2.71
CA LEU A 84 3.63 -14.10 -3.21
C LEU A 84 4.76 -13.37 -3.97
N MET A 85 5.97 -13.96 -4.01
CA MET A 85 7.05 -13.49 -4.89
C MET A 85 7.34 -14.52 -5.99
N PRO A 86 7.61 -14.06 -7.23
CA PRO A 86 7.96 -14.98 -8.32
C PRO A 86 9.18 -15.84 -8.00
N ARG A 87 9.17 -17.10 -8.44
CA ARG A 87 10.35 -17.96 -8.34
C ARG A 87 11.47 -17.54 -9.30
N ASP A 88 11.13 -16.99 -10.48
CA ASP A 88 12.09 -16.45 -11.44
C ASP A 88 12.78 -15.20 -10.86
N PRO A 89 14.13 -15.22 -10.71
CA PRO A 89 14.88 -14.07 -10.18
C PRO A 89 14.70 -12.78 -11.00
N ARG A 90 14.45 -12.87 -12.31
CA ARG A 90 14.25 -11.72 -13.18
C ARG A 90 12.92 -11.03 -12.87
N LEU A 91 11.85 -11.82 -12.71
CA LEU A 91 10.54 -11.29 -12.31
C LEU A 91 10.58 -10.75 -10.87
N ARG A 92 11.32 -11.38 -9.95
CA ARG A 92 11.54 -10.85 -8.60
C ARG A 92 12.24 -9.49 -8.63
N ALA A 93 13.26 -9.33 -9.48
CA ALA A 93 13.91 -8.04 -9.66
C ALA A 93 12.94 -6.98 -10.19
N GLN A 94 12.12 -7.31 -11.18
CA GLN A 94 11.08 -6.42 -11.70
C GLN A 94 10.06 -6.04 -10.63
N ALA A 95 9.60 -7.01 -9.82
CA ALA A 95 8.70 -6.73 -8.70
C ALA A 95 9.29 -5.69 -7.73
N ARG A 96 10.56 -5.88 -7.33
CA ARG A 96 11.26 -4.95 -6.43
C ARG A 96 11.44 -3.56 -7.05
N ILE A 97 11.79 -3.46 -8.33
CA ILE A 97 11.90 -2.18 -9.04
C ILE A 97 10.56 -1.43 -9.03
N TRP A 98 9.46 -2.13 -9.25
CA TRP A 98 8.15 -1.49 -9.23
C TRP A 98 7.66 -1.14 -7.82
N ILE A 99 8.02 -1.92 -6.78
CA ILE A 99 7.75 -1.56 -5.38
C ILE A 99 8.57 -0.32 -4.99
N ASP A 100 9.84 -0.25 -5.36
CA ASP A 100 10.70 0.93 -5.14
C ASP A 100 10.14 2.16 -5.88
N TYR A 101 9.71 2.00 -7.14
CA TYR A 101 9.05 3.07 -7.89
C TYR A 101 7.76 3.55 -7.22
N CYS A 102 6.95 2.63 -6.67
CA CYS A 102 5.78 3.00 -5.89
C CYS A 102 6.14 3.92 -4.74
N ASP A 103 7.10 3.52 -3.90
CA ASP A 103 7.43 4.21 -2.66
C ASP A 103 8.26 5.48 -2.89
N GLY A 104 9.27 5.41 -3.75
CA GLY A 104 10.22 6.49 -3.97
C GLY A 104 9.75 7.58 -4.92
N HIS A 105 8.87 7.24 -5.87
CA HIS A 105 8.44 8.16 -6.92
C HIS A 105 6.95 8.45 -6.91
N PHE A 106 6.13 7.42 -7.19
CA PHE A 106 4.68 7.59 -7.32
C PHE A 106 4.04 8.19 -6.07
N LEU A 107 4.30 7.60 -4.90
CA LEU A 107 3.68 8.06 -3.65
C LEU A 107 4.22 9.38 -3.15
N SER A 108 5.51 9.62 -3.34
CA SER A 108 6.13 10.90 -2.98
C SER A 108 5.41 12.05 -3.69
N ASP A 109 5.26 11.95 -5.01
CA ASP A 109 4.58 12.96 -5.81
C ASP A 109 3.06 13.02 -5.51
N HIS A 110 2.43 11.87 -5.29
CA HIS A 110 1.01 11.79 -4.98
C HIS A 110 0.64 12.51 -3.68
N TYR A 111 1.43 12.30 -2.63
CA TYR A 111 1.23 13.02 -1.36
C TYR A 111 1.64 14.50 -1.46
N ALA A 112 2.66 14.84 -2.25
CA ALA A 112 3.02 16.23 -2.49
C ALA A 112 1.89 16.98 -3.22
N ALA A 113 1.27 16.36 -4.22
CA ALA A 113 0.12 16.90 -4.93
C ALA A 113 -1.09 17.09 -3.99
N LEU A 114 -1.39 16.11 -3.11
CA LEU A 114 -2.47 16.22 -2.15
C LEU A 114 -2.29 17.41 -1.20
N LYS A 115 -1.06 17.63 -0.72
CA LYS A 115 -0.72 18.69 0.22
C LYS A 115 -0.56 20.07 -0.44
N ASN A 116 -0.53 20.13 -1.77
CA ASN A 116 -0.34 21.37 -2.50
C ASN A 116 -1.49 22.36 -2.19
N GLN A 117 -1.12 23.60 -1.81
CA GLN A 117 -2.06 24.71 -1.56
C GLN A 117 -2.01 25.77 -2.67
N ASP A 118 -1.04 25.69 -3.57
CA ASP A 118 -0.89 26.65 -4.69
C ASP A 118 -1.73 26.18 -5.88
N GLN A 119 -2.87 26.81 -6.08
CA GLN A 119 -3.78 26.47 -7.17
C GLN A 119 -3.15 26.60 -8.55
N ALA A 120 -2.17 27.52 -8.74
CA ALA A 120 -1.48 27.67 -10.01
C ALA A 120 -0.67 26.43 -10.42
N LYS A 121 -0.32 25.56 -9.45
CA LYS A 121 0.40 24.31 -9.68
C LYS A 121 -0.49 23.09 -9.91
N ASN A 122 -1.82 23.21 -9.76
CA ASN A 122 -2.70 22.05 -9.84
C ASN A 122 -2.64 21.34 -11.18
N ALA A 123 -2.59 22.08 -12.29
CA ALA A 123 -2.47 21.48 -13.63
C ALA A 123 -1.17 20.70 -13.78
N ALA A 124 -0.04 21.26 -13.36
CA ALA A 124 1.26 20.58 -13.42
C ALA A 124 1.32 19.33 -12.52
N TRP A 125 0.66 19.37 -11.35
CA TRP A 125 0.54 18.19 -10.50
C TRP A 125 -0.34 17.11 -11.16
N LYS A 126 -1.46 17.52 -11.77
CA LYS A 126 -2.32 16.58 -12.50
C LYS A 126 -1.56 15.89 -13.62
N ASP A 127 -0.86 16.62 -14.47
CA ASP A 127 -0.06 16.06 -15.56
C ASP A 127 0.99 15.07 -15.04
N LYS A 128 1.64 15.42 -13.93
CA LYS A 128 2.66 14.58 -13.31
C LYS A 128 2.07 13.27 -12.76
N ILE A 129 0.94 13.34 -12.05
CA ILE A 129 0.26 12.17 -11.52
C ILE A 129 -0.31 11.29 -12.62
N ASP A 130 -0.92 11.89 -13.64
CA ASP A 130 -1.42 11.18 -14.82
C ASP A 130 -0.28 10.44 -15.55
N ALA A 131 0.90 11.04 -15.65
CA ALA A 131 2.08 10.39 -16.22
C ALA A 131 2.53 9.16 -15.39
N HIS A 132 2.51 9.25 -14.05
CA HIS A 132 2.78 8.10 -13.18
C HIS A 132 1.75 6.98 -13.38
N LEU A 133 0.47 7.32 -13.44
CA LEU A 133 -0.61 6.34 -13.61
C LEU A 133 -0.52 5.63 -14.96
N ARG A 134 -0.23 6.37 -16.06
CA ARG A 134 0.00 5.77 -17.39
C ARG A 134 1.25 4.89 -17.42
N ARG A 135 2.33 5.29 -16.74
CA ARG A 135 3.52 4.45 -16.60
C ARG A 135 3.23 3.15 -15.86
N ILE A 136 2.42 3.20 -14.80
CA ILE A 136 1.97 2.03 -14.05
C ILE A 136 1.11 1.13 -14.95
N ASP A 137 0.14 1.70 -15.65
CA ASP A 137 -0.73 0.97 -16.58
C ASP A 137 0.06 0.24 -17.67
N GLN A 138 1.05 0.93 -18.26
CA GLN A 138 1.95 0.35 -19.26
C GLN A 138 2.85 -0.73 -18.66
N GLY A 139 3.43 -0.51 -17.48
CA GLY A 139 4.26 -1.49 -16.79
C GLY A 139 3.51 -2.80 -16.49
N MET A 140 2.24 -2.69 -16.12
CA MET A 140 1.38 -3.88 -15.95
C MET A 140 1.17 -4.63 -17.26
N ARG A 141 1.00 -3.92 -18.40
CA ARG A 141 0.87 -4.54 -19.73
C ARG A 141 2.16 -5.23 -20.17
N ASP A 142 3.31 -4.59 -19.92
CA ASP A 142 4.62 -5.11 -20.33
C ASP A 142 4.99 -6.38 -19.55
N LEU A 143 4.67 -6.42 -18.25
CA LEU A 143 4.99 -7.56 -17.39
C LEU A 143 3.99 -8.72 -17.50
N SER A 144 2.72 -8.43 -17.77
CA SER A 144 1.66 -9.42 -17.86
C SER A 144 0.52 -8.93 -18.76
N PRO A 145 0.67 -9.06 -20.09
CA PRO A 145 -0.33 -8.57 -21.06
C PRO A 145 -1.71 -9.18 -20.84
N ASP A 146 -1.77 -10.47 -20.55
CA ASP A 146 -3.00 -11.26 -20.47
C ASP A 146 -3.41 -11.65 -19.03
N GLY A 147 -2.56 -11.34 -18.04
CA GLY A 147 -2.81 -11.74 -16.66
C GLY A 147 -3.73 -10.75 -15.92
N PRO A 148 -4.53 -11.22 -14.95
CA PRO A 148 -5.35 -10.32 -14.14
C PRO A 148 -4.52 -9.50 -13.15
N TYR A 149 -3.35 -10.00 -12.74
CA TYR A 149 -2.45 -9.36 -11.77
C TYR A 149 -1.18 -8.83 -12.44
N TRP A 150 -0.35 -8.11 -11.68
CA TRP A 150 0.88 -7.49 -12.18
C TRP A 150 1.85 -8.45 -12.86
N LEU A 151 2.01 -9.65 -12.30
CA LEU A 151 3.03 -10.62 -12.74
C LEU A 151 2.42 -11.89 -13.33
N GLY A 152 1.13 -11.90 -13.66
CA GLY A 152 0.48 -13.06 -14.29
C GLY A 152 -0.85 -13.45 -13.67
N PRO A 153 -1.12 -14.78 -13.57
CA PRO A 153 -2.42 -15.29 -13.14
C PRO A 153 -2.67 -15.24 -11.64
N SER A 154 -1.63 -15.01 -10.82
CA SER A 154 -1.71 -15.00 -9.37
C SER A 154 -1.28 -13.66 -8.80
N ALA A 155 -1.92 -13.23 -7.70
CA ALA A 155 -1.53 -12.03 -7.00
C ALA A 155 -0.14 -12.20 -6.36
N SER A 156 0.59 -11.10 -6.27
CA SER A 156 1.96 -11.04 -5.76
C SER A 156 2.13 -9.89 -4.76
N LEU A 157 3.28 -9.82 -4.09
CA LEU A 157 3.63 -8.69 -3.23
C LEU A 157 3.53 -7.35 -3.97
N LEU A 158 3.74 -7.34 -5.28
CA LEU A 158 3.62 -6.14 -6.09
C LEU A 158 2.17 -5.64 -6.15
N ASP A 159 1.19 -6.55 -6.26
CA ASP A 159 -0.23 -6.19 -6.22
C ASP A 159 -0.61 -5.58 -4.87
N PHE A 160 -0.17 -6.18 -3.78
CA PHE A 160 -0.43 -5.68 -2.43
C PHE A 160 0.36 -4.41 -2.09
N ALA A 161 1.47 -4.14 -2.77
CA ALA A 161 2.19 -2.89 -2.64
C ALA A 161 1.42 -1.69 -3.20
N TYR A 162 0.70 -1.88 -4.30
CA TYR A 162 -0.02 -0.79 -4.97
C TYR A 162 -1.48 -0.66 -4.51
N TYR A 163 -2.20 -1.77 -4.33
CA TYR A 163 -3.64 -1.76 -4.10
C TYR A 163 -4.12 -0.80 -3.00
N PRO A 164 -3.51 -0.74 -1.81
CA PRO A 164 -3.97 0.15 -0.75
C PRO A 164 -4.01 1.63 -1.14
N PHE A 165 -3.15 2.06 -2.03
CA PHE A 165 -3.12 3.45 -2.49
C PHE A 165 -4.21 3.73 -3.52
N PHE A 166 -4.47 2.77 -4.40
CA PHE A 166 -5.57 2.86 -5.36
C PHE A 166 -6.94 2.83 -4.69
N GLU A 167 -7.11 2.09 -3.60
CA GLU A 167 -8.34 2.12 -2.80
C GLU A 167 -8.61 3.52 -2.21
N ARG A 168 -7.57 4.34 -2.04
CA ARG A 168 -7.65 5.71 -1.52
C ARG A 168 -7.80 6.79 -2.59
N LEU A 169 -7.73 6.46 -3.87
CA LEU A 169 -7.89 7.42 -4.97
C LEU A 169 -9.13 8.32 -4.85
N PRO A 170 -10.28 7.86 -4.31
CA PRO A 170 -11.42 8.76 -4.11
C PRO A 170 -11.11 10.00 -3.28
N ALA A 171 -10.19 9.91 -2.31
CA ALA A 171 -9.78 11.07 -1.52
C ALA A 171 -8.96 12.08 -2.35
N TRP A 172 -8.06 11.60 -3.22
CA TRP A 172 -7.31 12.48 -4.13
C TRP A 172 -8.20 13.11 -5.19
N ALA A 173 -9.13 12.33 -5.75
CA ALA A 173 -10.12 12.86 -6.68
C ALA A 173 -10.97 13.95 -6.03
N HIS A 174 -11.44 13.73 -4.79
CA HIS A 174 -12.27 14.68 -4.05
C HIS A 174 -11.53 16.00 -3.76
N TYR A 175 -10.28 15.94 -3.29
CA TYR A 175 -9.56 17.13 -2.83
C TYR A 175 -8.74 17.83 -3.93
N ARG A 176 -8.32 17.14 -4.97
CA ARG A 176 -7.37 17.66 -5.98
C ARG A 176 -7.72 17.32 -7.42
N ASP A 177 -8.86 16.73 -7.68
CA ASP A 177 -9.24 16.24 -9.03
C ASP A 177 -8.19 15.27 -9.63
N LEU A 178 -7.57 14.45 -8.77
CA LEU A 178 -6.56 13.48 -9.15
C LEU A 178 -7.19 12.08 -9.18
N GLY A 179 -7.97 11.80 -10.22
CA GLY A 179 -8.58 10.50 -10.49
C GLY A 179 -7.72 9.63 -11.40
N LEU A 180 -8.19 8.40 -11.65
CA LEU A 180 -7.57 7.51 -12.61
C LEU A 180 -7.95 7.93 -14.05
N PRO A 181 -6.98 8.23 -14.93
CA PRO A 181 -7.25 8.56 -16.33
C PRO A 181 -8.05 7.48 -17.06
N ASP A 182 -8.90 7.88 -18.01
CA ASP A 182 -9.79 6.93 -18.70
C ASP A 182 -9.04 5.92 -19.57
N ASP A 183 -7.89 6.28 -20.06
CA ASP A 183 -6.98 5.45 -20.86
C ASP A 183 -6.22 4.39 -20.03
N CYS A 184 -6.18 4.51 -18.69
CA CYS A 184 -5.58 3.51 -17.80
C CYS A 184 -6.50 2.30 -17.60
N THR A 185 -6.80 1.59 -18.68
CA THR A 185 -7.78 0.49 -18.69
C THR A 185 -7.24 -0.78 -18.04
N ARG A 186 -5.92 -0.99 -18.06
CA ARG A 186 -5.28 -2.14 -17.41
C ARG A 186 -5.39 -2.05 -15.89
N ILE A 187 -5.13 -0.86 -15.32
CA ILE A 187 -5.34 -0.59 -13.89
C ILE A 187 -6.80 -0.81 -13.49
N ARG A 188 -7.77 -0.33 -14.29
CA ARG A 188 -9.21 -0.51 -13.99
C ARG A 188 -9.59 -1.99 -13.90
N GLY A 189 -9.15 -2.80 -14.87
CA GLY A 189 -9.39 -4.25 -14.86
C GLY A 189 -8.74 -4.92 -13.63
N TRP A 190 -7.52 -4.56 -13.31
CA TRP A 190 -6.81 -5.07 -12.13
C TRP A 190 -7.51 -4.69 -10.82
N LEU A 191 -7.98 -3.45 -10.67
CA LEU A 191 -8.74 -3.01 -9.49
C LEU A 191 -10.01 -3.82 -9.28
N THR A 192 -10.72 -4.17 -10.37
CA THR A 192 -11.91 -5.03 -10.31
C THR A 192 -11.57 -6.41 -9.74
N VAL A 193 -10.48 -7.02 -10.23
CA VAL A 193 -10.05 -8.34 -9.75
C VAL A 193 -9.53 -8.29 -8.31
N MET A 194 -8.80 -7.25 -7.95
CA MET A 194 -8.32 -7.07 -6.59
C MET A 194 -9.46 -6.90 -5.58
N ALA A 195 -10.50 -6.13 -5.94
CA ALA A 195 -11.67 -5.91 -5.08
C ALA A 195 -12.47 -7.21 -4.79
N GLU A 196 -12.35 -8.22 -5.64
CA GLU A 196 -13.02 -9.53 -5.45
C GLU A 196 -12.26 -10.45 -4.48
N ARG A 197 -11.01 -10.15 -4.13
CA ARG A 197 -10.21 -11.02 -3.26
C ARG A 197 -10.76 -11.05 -1.83
N PRO A 198 -10.84 -12.23 -1.20
CA PRO A 198 -11.32 -12.36 0.18
C PRO A 198 -10.53 -11.49 1.18
N SER A 199 -9.20 -11.44 1.05
CA SER A 199 -8.31 -10.61 1.88
C SER A 199 -8.61 -9.12 1.76
N VAL A 200 -8.88 -8.66 0.54
CA VAL A 200 -9.23 -7.27 0.26
C VAL A 200 -10.60 -6.95 0.85
N ARG A 201 -11.61 -7.76 0.57
CA ARG A 201 -12.97 -7.57 1.11
C ARG A 201 -13.02 -7.55 2.63
N ALA A 202 -12.20 -8.37 3.28
CA ALA A 202 -12.18 -8.48 4.74
C ALA A 202 -11.77 -7.18 5.45
N ILE A 203 -10.97 -6.32 4.79
CA ILE A 203 -10.42 -5.10 5.41
C ILE A 203 -10.66 -3.83 4.56
N ALA A 204 -11.48 -3.92 3.51
CA ALA A 204 -11.87 -2.79 2.67
C ALA A 204 -12.59 -1.70 3.48
N ASN A 205 -12.40 -0.46 3.06
CA ASN A 205 -13.14 0.66 3.61
C ASN A 205 -13.87 1.40 2.47
N PRO A 206 -15.05 1.97 2.76
CA PRO A 206 -15.77 2.75 1.75
C PRO A 206 -15.00 4.05 1.41
N PRO A 207 -15.24 4.63 0.21
CA PRO A 207 -14.59 5.87 -0.21
C PRO A 207 -14.69 7.01 0.81
N ASP A 208 -15.84 7.21 1.42
CA ASP A 208 -16.09 8.28 2.39
C ASP A 208 -15.18 8.18 3.62
N TYR A 209 -14.83 6.96 4.04
CA TYR A 209 -13.85 6.75 5.12
C TYR A 209 -12.50 7.41 4.80
N TYR A 210 -12.04 7.29 3.55
CA TYR A 210 -10.78 7.88 3.14
C TYR A 210 -10.90 9.38 2.91
N ILE A 211 -11.98 9.86 2.31
CA ILE A 211 -12.25 11.28 2.12
C ILE A 211 -12.16 11.98 3.48
N GLU A 212 -12.90 11.51 4.48
CA GLU A 212 -12.89 12.09 5.83
C GLU A 212 -11.47 12.09 6.45
N ARG A 213 -10.76 10.94 6.41
CA ARG A 213 -9.45 10.78 7.07
C ARG A 213 -8.33 11.54 6.39
N TYR A 214 -8.45 11.80 5.08
CA TYR A 214 -7.45 12.52 4.30
C TYR A 214 -7.68 14.04 4.26
N ALA A 215 -8.80 14.56 4.78
CA ALA A 215 -9.08 15.99 4.90
C ALA A 215 -7.90 16.76 5.51
N ARG A 216 -7.32 16.25 6.58
CA ARG A 216 -6.18 16.86 7.29
C ARG A 216 -4.92 17.02 6.43
N TYR A 217 -4.70 16.15 5.43
CA TYR A 217 -3.56 16.24 4.53
C TYR A 217 -3.80 17.22 3.39
N ALA A 218 -5.06 17.41 3.00
CA ALA A 218 -5.48 18.34 1.96
C ALA A 218 -5.66 19.78 2.48
N ALA A 219 -5.86 19.95 3.80
CA ALA A 219 -5.96 21.24 4.44
C ALA A 219 -4.62 22.00 4.45
N ALA A 220 -4.67 23.33 4.44
CA ALA A 220 -3.49 24.14 4.71
C ALA A 220 -2.97 23.84 6.13
N PRO A 221 -1.62 23.90 6.37
CA PRO A 221 -1.10 23.86 7.72
C PRO A 221 -1.77 24.94 8.56
N ALA A 222 -2.18 24.61 9.79
CA ALA A 222 -2.64 25.63 10.72
C ALA A 222 -1.55 26.71 10.82
N ALA A 223 -1.96 27.99 10.75
CA ALA A 223 -1.03 29.09 11.00
C ALA A 223 -0.40 28.86 12.37
N ALA A 224 0.94 28.84 12.44
CA ALA A 224 1.64 28.80 13.72
C ALA A 224 1.29 30.10 14.44
N GLU A 225 0.56 29.99 15.57
CA GLU A 225 0.35 31.09 16.52
C GLU A 225 1.64 31.39 17.29
#